data_68d63ded2ab13a1b28ec596fb52efef9
#
_entry.id   68d63ded2ab13a1b28ec596fb52efef9
#
_cell.length_a   1.000
_cell.length_b   1.000
_cell.length_c   1.000
_cell.angle_alpha   90.00
_cell.angle_beta   90.00
_cell.angle_gamma   90.00
#
_symmetry.space_group_name_H-M   'P 1'
#
loop_
_entity.id
_entity.type
_entity.pdbx_description
1 polymer ?
#
loop_
_entity_poly.entity_id
_entity_poly.type
_entity_poly.pdbx_seq_one_letter_code
_entity_poly.pdbx_strand_id
1 'polypeptide(L)'
;MKKMLFLLALAAGPFFVMAQFGTEPSDTSWKNIYRESSPRINDLVHTKLDVKFDYDKSYMYGKAWVTLKPHFYNTDSLLLDAKGMDIKEVSIMKGTSKSALKYEYDGMALRIRLDKTYKGGENYTVYIDYTSKPNELKAKGSAAISEAKGLYFINP
;
A
#
# COMPACT_ATOMS: atom_id res chain seq x y z
N MET A 1 -75.94 -33.83 42.26
CA MET A 1 -74.73 -34.14 41.49
C MET A 1 -74.40 -32.93 40.60
N LYS A 2 -73.47 -32.05 41.07
CA LYS A 2 -73.12 -30.84 40.35
C LYS A 2 -71.80 -31.09 39.57
N LYS A 3 -71.87 -31.01 38.24
CA LYS A 3 -70.70 -31.10 37.35
C LYS A 3 -70.01 -29.75 37.32
N MET A 4 -68.80 -29.71 37.82
CA MET A 4 -67.94 -28.54 37.83
C MET A 4 -67.11 -28.58 36.52
N LEU A 5 -67.39 -27.62 35.65
CA LEU A 5 -66.67 -27.45 34.37
C LEU A 5 -65.45 -26.53 34.62
N PHE A 6 -64.22 -27.11 34.49
CA PHE A 6 -62.98 -26.31 34.58
C PHE A 6 -62.69 -25.71 33.20
N LEU A 7 -62.74 -24.40 33.11
CA LEU A 7 -62.41 -23.64 31.91
C LEU A 7 -60.93 -23.28 32.01
N LEU A 8 -60.09 -23.93 31.23
CA LEU A 8 -58.67 -23.66 31.15
C LEU A 8 -58.45 -22.50 30.17
N ALA A 9 -58.26 -21.27 30.68
CA ALA A 9 -57.93 -20.13 29.84
C ALA A 9 -56.43 -20.18 29.47
N LEU A 10 -56.14 -20.48 28.21
CA LEU A 10 -54.80 -20.47 27.63
C LEU A 10 -54.45 -18.99 27.29
N ALA A 11 -53.69 -18.33 28.17
CA ALA A 11 -53.17 -16.98 27.92
C ALA A 11 -51.97 -17.08 26.93
N ALA A 12 -52.23 -16.86 25.66
CA ALA A 12 -51.19 -16.64 24.65
C ALA A 12 -50.71 -15.20 24.75
N GLY A 13 -49.65 -14.98 25.51
CA GLY A 13 -48.96 -13.68 25.51
C GLY A 13 -48.14 -13.47 24.21
N PRO A 14 -48.19 -12.28 23.59
CA PRO A 14 -47.36 -12.01 22.42
C PRO A 14 -45.89 -11.93 22.84
N PHE A 15 -45.08 -12.90 22.39
CA PHE A 15 -43.63 -12.78 22.46
C PHE A 15 -43.18 -11.69 21.48
N PHE A 16 -42.95 -10.48 22.01
CA PHE A 16 -42.20 -9.47 21.27
C PHE A 16 -40.73 -9.91 21.21
N VAL A 17 -40.32 -10.50 20.08
CA VAL A 17 -38.92 -10.67 19.75
C VAL A 17 -38.40 -9.30 19.34
N MET A 18 -37.81 -8.58 20.30
CA MET A 18 -36.98 -7.40 20.01
C MET A 18 -35.71 -7.94 19.32
N ALA A 19 -35.72 -7.93 17.99
CA ALA A 19 -34.49 -8.00 17.24
C ALA A 19 -33.71 -6.71 17.51
N GLN A 20 -32.81 -6.72 18.50
CA GLN A 20 -31.81 -5.70 18.67
C GLN A 20 -30.83 -5.82 17.49
N PHE A 21 -31.14 -5.13 16.40
CA PHE A 21 -30.11 -4.73 15.45
C PHE A 21 -29.24 -3.73 16.21
N GLY A 22 -28.18 -4.24 16.85
CA GLY A 22 -27.09 -3.43 17.33
C GLY A 22 -26.44 -2.78 16.11
N THR A 23 -26.88 -1.58 15.75
CA THR A 23 -26.09 -0.72 14.89
C THR A 23 -24.91 -0.29 15.75
N GLU A 24 -23.82 -1.04 15.68
CA GLU A 24 -22.53 -0.54 16.09
C GLU A 24 -22.36 0.83 15.43
N PRO A 25 -22.13 1.90 16.18
CA PRO A 25 -21.91 3.21 15.59
C PRO A 25 -20.68 3.08 14.69
N SER A 26 -20.90 3.03 13.37
CA SER A 26 -19.80 3.00 12.43
C SER A 26 -18.99 4.26 12.67
N ASP A 27 -17.74 4.09 13.10
CA ASP A 27 -16.82 5.23 13.22
C ASP A 27 -16.67 5.88 11.84
N THR A 28 -17.41 6.96 11.63
CA THR A 28 -17.36 7.75 10.41
C THR A 28 -16.48 9.00 10.57
N SER A 29 -15.76 9.11 11.68
CA SER A 29 -14.88 10.27 11.97
C SER A 29 -13.86 10.50 10.84
N TRP A 30 -13.41 9.43 10.19
CA TRP A 30 -12.50 9.50 9.05
C TRP A 30 -13.09 10.21 7.82
N LYS A 31 -14.43 10.25 7.67
CA LYS A 31 -15.12 10.94 6.56
C LYS A 31 -15.03 12.46 6.66
N ASN A 32 -14.86 12.96 7.88
CA ASN A 32 -14.75 14.40 8.15
C ASN A 32 -13.29 14.90 8.06
N ILE A 33 -12.33 13.98 7.86
CA ILE A 33 -10.92 14.33 7.70
C ILE A 33 -10.68 14.59 6.22
N TYR A 34 -10.53 15.88 5.85
CA TYR A 34 -10.08 16.23 4.51
C TYR A 34 -8.67 15.67 4.30
N ARG A 35 -8.53 14.80 3.31
CA ARG A 35 -7.24 14.25 2.90
C ARG A 35 -6.86 14.86 1.57
N GLU A 36 -5.98 15.83 1.62
CA GLU A 36 -5.39 16.38 0.42
C GLU A 36 -4.59 15.31 -0.32
N SER A 37 -4.66 15.32 -1.66
CA SER A 37 -3.78 14.46 -2.46
C SER A 37 -2.33 14.90 -2.29
N SER A 38 -1.41 13.94 -2.18
CA SER A 38 0.03 14.25 -2.12
C SER A 38 0.43 15.04 -3.36
N PRO A 39 1.23 16.12 -3.20
CA PRO A 39 1.68 16.92 -4.34
C PRO A 39 2.50 16.05 -5.30
N ARG A 40 2.19 16.18 -6.59
CA ARG A 40 2.92 15.48 -7.66
C ARG A 40 4.20 16.23 -7.96
N ILE A 41 5.33 15.72 -7.53
CA ILE A 41 6.65 16.35 -7.72
C ILE A 41 7.29 15.88 -9.02
N ASN A 42 7.16 14.59 -9.33
CA ASN A 42 7.77 13.97 -10.49
C ASN A 42 6.71 13.22 -11.33
N ASP A 43 6.86 13.24 -12.64
CA ASP A 43 6.12 12.41 -13.58
C ASP A 43 6.91 11.17 -13.94
N LEU A 44 6.26 10.02 -13.90
CA LEU A 44 6.81 8.77 -14.43
C LEU A 44 6.72 8.80 -15.96
N VAL A 45 7.86 8.64 -16.62
CA VAL A 45 7.97 8.60 -18.09
C VAL A 45 8.04 7.16 -18.58
N HIS A 46 8.90 6.35 -17.97
CA HIS A 46 9.11 4.95 -18.37
C HIS A 46 9.67 4.13 -17.22
N THR A 47 9.31 2.85 -17.17
CA THR A 47 9.91 1.88 -16.26
C THR A 47 10.34 0.65 -17.04
N LYS A 48 11.62 0.26 -16.88
CA LYS A 48 12.14 -1.03 -17.31
C LYS A 48 12.43 -1.87 -16.09
N LEU A 49 11.94 -3.11 -16.07
CA LEU A 49 12.18 -4.09 -15.01
C LEU A 49 12.92 -5.30 -15.55
N ASP A 50 13.86 -5.81 -14.76
CA ASP A 50 14.48 -7.12 -14.92
C ASP A 50 14.28 -7.84 -13.58
N VAL A 51 13.43 -8.89 -13.57
CA VAL A 51 12.96 -9.53 -12.34
C VAL A 51 13.10 -11.06 -12.42
N LYS A 52 13.42 -11.64 -11.26
CA LYS A 52 13.44 -13.09 -11.04
C LYS A 52 12.64 -13.42 -9.79
N PHE A 53 11.74 -14.39 -9.89
CA PHE A 53 10.94 -14.87 -8.77
C PHE A 53 11.56 -16.10 -8.12
N ASP A 54 11.50 -16.15 -6.80
CA ASP A 54 11.84 -17.29 -5.97
C ASP A 54 10.55 -17.69 -5.22
N TYR A 55 9.85 -18.68 -5.72
CA TYR A 55 8.57 -19.10 -5.16
C TYR A 55 8.72 -19.78 -3.79
N ASP A 56 9.82 -20.51 -3.56
CA ASP A 56 10.07 -21.21 -2.30
C ASP A 56 10.19 -20.20 -1.13
N LYS A 57 10.82 -19.05 -1.39
CA LYS A 57 10.98 -17.97 -0.40
C LYS A 57 9.89 -16.91 -0.48
N SER A 58 9.09 -16.93 -1.55
CA SER A 58 8.17 -15.82 -1.88
C SER A 58 8.92 -14.49 -2.03
N TYR A 59 10.05 -14.49 -2.75
CA TYR A 59 10.87 -13.31 -3.00
C TYR A 59 10.87 -12.94 -4.48
N MET A 60 11.04 -11.65 -4.75
CA MET A 60 11.32 -11.12 -6.08
C MET A 60 12.64 -10.35 -6.06
N TYR A 61 13.61 -10.83 -6.82
CA TYR A 61 14.86 -10.12 -7.08
C TYR A 61 14.64 -9.21 -8.27
N GLY A 62 14.81 -7.91 -8.10
CA GLY A 62 14.46 -6.93 -9.10
C GLY A 62 15.56 -5.92 -9.37
N LYS A 63 15.69 -5.56 -10.65
CA LYS A 63 16.42 -4.39 -11.11
C LYS A 63 15.46 -3.50 -11.86
N ALA A 64 15.36 -2.26 -11.43
CA ALA A 64 14.45 -1.28 -12.02
C ALA A 64 15.23 -0.09 -12.60
N TRP A 65 14.88 0.32 -13.80
CA TRP A 65 15.28 1.59 -14.38
C TRP A 65 14.04 2.45 -14.49
N VAL A 66 13.94 3.45 -13.63
CA VAL A 66 12.78 4.32 -13.52
C VAL A 66 13.14 5.67 -14.12
N THR A 67 12.57 5.99 -15.28
CA THR A 67 12.77 7.27 -15.95
C THR A 67 11.66 8.23 -15.55
N LEU A 68 12.04 9.37 -15.02
CA LEU A 68 11.15 10.41 -14.53
C LEU A 68 11.55 11.78 -15.08
N LYS A 69 10.66 12.74 -14.89
CA LYS A 69 10.92 14.17 -15.08
C LYS A 69 10.22 14.97 -13.99
N PRO A 70 10.73 16.15 -13.60
CA PRO A 70 9.98 17.05 -12.72
C PRO A 70 8.65 17.46 -13.34
N HIS A 71 7.58 17.47 -12.51
CA HIS A 71 6.23 17.80 -12.98
C HIS A 71 6.11 19.28 -13.31
N PHE A 72 6.29 20.19 -12.35
CA PHE A 72 6.21 21.64 -12.54
C PHE A 72 7.48 22.35 -12.06
N TYR A 73 7.91 22.04 -10.84
CA TYR A 73 9.05 22.71 -10.19
C TYR A 73 10.31 21.88 -10.32
N ASN A 74 11.44 22.58 -10.34
CA ASN A 74 12.75 21.92 -10.29
C ASN A 74 12.84 21.04 -9.05
N THR A 75 13.44 19.87 -9.17
CA THR A 75 13.63 18.96 -8.05
C THR A 75 15.01 18.33 -8.02
N ASP A 76 15.52 18.08 -6.82
CA ASP A 76 16.75 17.34 -6.54
C ASP A 76 16.48 16.07 -5.72
N SER A 77 15.20 15.69 -5.59
CA SER A 77 14.79 14.55 -4.77
C SER A 77 13.71 13.70 -5.44
N LEU A 78 13.68 12.43 -5.07
CA LEU A 78 12.68 11.45 -5.51
C LEU A 78 12.22 10.64 -4.31
N LEU A 79 10.90 10.52 -4.17
CA LEU A 79 10.25 9.66 -3.17
C LEU A 79 9.52 8.53 -3.89
N LEU A 80 9.82 7.29 -3.51
CA LEU A 80 9.17 6.10 -4.02
C LEU A 80 8.63 5.25 -2.87
N ASP A 81 7.47 4.63 -3.09
CA ASP A 81 7.00 3.55 -2.23
C ASP A 81 7.85 2.31 -2.47
N ALA A 82 8.38 1.72 -1.39
CA ALA A 82 9.29 0.57 -1.43
C ALA A 82 9.03 -0.37 -0.25
N LYS A 83 7.77 -0.75 -0.05
CA LYS A 83 7.32 -1.54 1.10
C LYS A 83 7.93 -2.94 1.11
N GLY A 84 8.59 -3.29 2.24
CA GLY A 84 9.12 -4.63 2.47
C GLY A 84 10.19 -5.04 1.46
N MET A 85 11.12 -4.14 1.15
CA MET A 85 12.20 -4.38 0.21
C MET A 85 13.57 -4.28 0.90
N ASP A 86 14.52 -5.09 0.46
CA ASP A 86 15.94 -4.86 0.73
C ASP A 86 16.52 -4.07 -0.44
N ILE A 87 16.94 -2.84 -0.20
CA ILE A 87 17.55 -1.99 -1.22
C ILE A 87 19.06 -2.23 -1.23
N LYS A 88 19.59 -2.67 -2.36
CA LYS A 88 21.01 -3.02 -2.54
C LYS A 88 21.82 -1.91 -3.19
N GLU A 89 21.26 -1.28 -4.21
CA GLU A 89 21.91 -0.21 -4.98
C GLU A 89 20.87 0.83 -5.41
N VAL A 90 21.22 2.10 -5.29
CA VAL A 90 20.48 3.20 -5.90
C VAL A 90 21.48 4.07 -6.64
N SER A 91 21.28 4.24 -7.94
CA SER A 91 22.22 4.96 -8.82
C SER A 91 21.48 5.81 -9.85
N ILE A 92 22.07 6.91 -10.29
CA ILE A 92 21.62 7.66 -11.46
C ILE A 92 22.30 7.12 -12.72
N MET A 93 21.53 6.98 -13.80
CA MET A 93 22.06 6.58 -15.10
C MET A 93 22.64 7.80 -15.85
N LYS A 94 23.87 7.67 -16.33
CA LYS A 94 24.54 8.64 -17.21
C LYS A 94 24.93 7.92 -18.51
N GLY A 95 23.96 7.88 -19.45
CA GLY A 95 24.07 6.99 -20.60
C GLY A 95 24.10 5.53 -20.16
N THR A 96 25.17 4.81 -20.43
CA THR A 96 25.38 3.41 -20.01
C THR A 96 26.03 3.27 -18.62
N SER A 97 26.57 4.35 -18.08
CA SER A 97 27.26 4.35 -16.78
C SER A 97 26.29 4.62 -15.63
N LYS A 98 26.63 4.08 -14.44
CA LYS A 98 25.90 4.31 -13.20
C LYS A 98 26.75 5.16 -12.24
N SER A 99 26.09 6.07 -11.49
CA SER A 99 26.72 6.84 -10.42
C SER A 99 25.86 6.72 -9.17
N ALA A 100 26.44 6.27 -8.06
CA ALA A 100 25.71 6.03 -6.82
C ALA A 100 25.04 7.29 -6.30
N LEU A 101 23.82 7.14 -5.79
CA LEU A 101 23.04 8.20 -5.14
C LEU A 101 22.95 7.97 -3.64
N LYS A 102 22.83 9.06 -2.89
CA LYS A 102 22.49 8.99 -1.46
C LYS A 102 20.99 8.77 -1.32
N TYR A 103 20.60 7.89 -0.40
CA TYR A 103 19.20 7.61 -0.12
C TYR A 103 18.97 7.30 1.36
N GLU A 104 17.73 7.44 1.78
CA GLU A 104 17.22 7.00 3.08
C GLU A 104 16.08 6.01 2.83
N TYR A 105 16.02 4.95 3.61
CA TYR A 105 14.98 3.93 3.50
C TYR A 105 14.52 3.52 4.89
N ASP A 106 13.20 3.56 5.12
CA ASP A 106 12.57 3.27 6.41
C ASP A 106 11.76 1.95 6.41
N GLY A 107 11.94 1.10 5.39
CA GLY A 107 11.17 -0.13 5.19
C GLY A 107 9.86 0.07 4.43
N MET A 108 9.44 1.31 4.22
CA MET A 108 8.18 1.66 3.55
C MET A 108 8.40 2.60 2.37
N ALA A 109 9.26 3.59 2.53
CA ALA A 109 9.53 4.63 1.55
C ALA A 109 11.02 4.78 1.29
N LEU A 110 11.39 4.91 0.04
CA LEU A 110 12.74 5.17 -0.44
C LEU A 110 12.86 6.63 -0.86
N ARG A 111 13.62 7.41 -0.07
CA ARG A 111 13.91 8.83 -0.32
C ARG A 111 15.28 8.95 -0.93
N ILE A 112 15.34 9.41 -2.16
CA ILE A 112 16.57 9.48 -2.96
C ILE A 112 16.94 10.94 -3.16
N ARG A 113 18.20 11.29 -2.88
CA ARG A 113 18.76 12.57 -3.26
C ARG A 113 19.44 12.45 -4.63
N LEU A 114 18.96 13.22 -5.61
CA LEU A 114 19.50 13.22 -6.97
C LEU A 114 20.90 13.87 -7.01
N ASP A 115 21.63 13.62 -8.07
CA ASP A 115 23.00 14.13 -8.26
C ASP A 115 23.05 15.63 -8.59
N LYS A 116 21.94 16.19 -9.06
CA LYS A 116 21.75 17.61 -9.34
C LYS A 116 20.27 17.99 -9.24
N THR A 117 19.97 19.26 -9.34
CA THR A 117 18.61 19.75 -9.54
C THR A 117 18.23 19.60 -10.99
N TYR A 118 17.14 18.87 -11.26
CA TYR A 118 16.54 18.69 -12.59
C TYR A 118 15.43 19.72 -12.81
N LYS A 119 15.39 20.29 -14.01
CA LYS A 119 14.38 21.28 -14.41
C LYS A 119 13.15 20.63 -15.00
N GLY A 120 12.02 21.33 -15.03
CA GLY A 120 10.81 20.87 -15.66
C GLY A 120 11.07 20.41 -17.12
N GLY A 121 10.61 19.18 -17.45
CA GLY A 121 10.82 18.56 -18.75
C GLY A 121 12.16 17.84 -18.96
N GLU A 122 13.12 17.95 -18.02
CA GLU A 122 14.41 17.25 -18.08
C GLU A 122 14.26 15.83 -17.55
N ASN A 123 14.48 14.83 -18.41
CA ASN A 123 14.41 13.42 -18.01
C ASN A 123 15.65 12.99 -17.22
N TYR A 124 15.42 12.14 -16.22
CA TYR A 124 16.49 11.42 -15.52
C TYR A 124 16.06 9.97 -15.26
N THR A 125 17.01 9.06 -15.16
CA THR A 125 16.73 7.65 -14.92
C THR A 125 17.46 7.17 -13.68
N VAL A 126 16.71 6.70 -12.69
CA VAL A 126 17.24 6.08 -11.48
C VAL A 126 17.25 4.57 -11.67
N TYR A 127 18.38 3.96 -11.39
CA TYR A 127 18.55 2.52 -11.29
C TYR A 127 18.45 2.08 -9.84
N ILE A 128 17.69 1.01 -9.58
CA ILE A 128 17.52 0.43 -8.26
C ILE A 128 17.68 -1.09 -8.36
N ASP A 129 18.59 -1.67 -7.56
CA ASP A 129 18.69 -3.11 -7.33
C ASP A 129 18.09 -3.43 -5.97
N TYR A 130 17.12 -4.34 -5.93
CA TYR A 130 16.36 -4.63 -4.72
C TYR A 130 15.93 -6.09 -4.63
N THR A 131 15.56 -6.51 -3.43
CA THR A 131 14.82 -7.76 -3.20
C THR A 131 13.52 -7.42 -2.50
N SER A 132 12.38 -7.73 -3.12
CA SER A 132 11.07 -7.61 -2.47
C SER A 132 10.77 -8.86 -1.67
N LYS A 133 10.33 -8.67 -0.40
CA LYS A 133 10.02 -9.71 0.58
C LYS A 133 8.61 -9.51 1.14
N PRO A 134 7.57 -9.66 0.31
CA PRO A 134 6.21 -9.23 0.68
C PRO A 134 5.66 -9.97 1.91
N ASN A 135 6.05 -11.23 2.13
CA ASN A 135 5.57 -12.02 3.26
C ASN A 135 6.26 -11.67 4.60
N GLU A 136 7.38 -10.94 4.58
CA GLU A 136 8.05 -10.45 5.78
C GLU A 136 7.48 -9.09 6.25
N LEU A 137 6.73 -8.39 5.39
CA LEU A 137 6.16 -7.09 5.72
C LEU A 137 4.96 -7.22 6.64
N LYS A 138 5.05 -6.64 7.84
CA LYS A 138 3.97 -6.52 8.82
C LYS A 138 3.25 -5.17 8.63
N ALA A 139 2.59 -4.96 7.50
CA ALA A 139 1.80 -3.75 7.25
C ALA A 139 0.32 -4.04 7.47
N LYS A 140 -0.35 -3.15 8.24
CA LYS A 140 -1.81 -3.16 8.30
C LYS A 140 -2.38 -2.60 7.00
N GLY A 141 -3.27 -3.34 6.38
CA GLY A 141 -4.06 -2.88 5.26
C GLY A 141 -5.23 -1.99 5.69
N SER A 142 -6.14 -1.73 4.75
CA SER A 142 -7.43 -1.10 5.01
C SER A 142 -8.45 -2.13 5.50
N ALA A 143 -9.66 -1.69 5.89
CA ALA A 143 -10.75 -2.60 6.25
C ALA A 143 -11.15 -3.56 5.12
N ALA A 144 -10.93 -3.19 3.85
CA ALA A 144 -11.22 -4.01 2.68
C ALA A 144 -10.04 -4.92 2.27
N ILE A 145 -8.80 -4.50 2.59
CA ILE A 145 -7.57 -5.24 2.25
C ILE A 145 -6.77 -5.34 3.55
N SER A 146 -6.80 -6.51 4.20
CA SER A 146 -6.16 -6.73 5.49
C SER A 146 -4.63 -6.59 5.47
N GLU A 147 -4.02 -6.78 4.31
CA GLU A 147 -2.58 -6.73 4.11
C GLU A 147 -2.23 -5.86 2.89
N ALA A 148 -1.32 -4.92 3.04
CA ALA A 148 -0.89 -4.00 1.97
C ALA A 148 0.53 -4.36 1.48
N LYS A 149 0.71 -5.58 0.98
CA LYS A 149 2.04 -6.12 0.59
C LYS A 149 2.51 -5.65 -0.79
N GLY A 150 1.61 -5.23 -1.66
CA GLY A 150 1.90 -4.81 -3.04
C GLY A 150 2.19 -5.95 -4.00
N LEU A 151 2.81 -7.06 -3.57
CA LEU A 151 3.08 -8.28 -4.33
C LEU A 151 2.57 -9.49 -3.55
N TYR A 152 1.86 -10.38 -4.23
CA TYR A 152 1.30 -11.59 -3.64
C TYR A 152 1.78 -12.82 -4.41
N PHE A 153 2.33 -13.81 -3.70
CA PHE A 153 2.60 -15.13 -4.23
C PHE A 153 1.40 -16.02 -3.96
N ILE A 154 0.81 -16.58 -5.03
CA ILE A 154 -0.35 -17.44 -4.96
C ILE A 154 0.11 -18.87 -5.24
N ASN A 155 -0.18 -19.80 -4.32
CA ASN A 155 0.24 -21.20 -4.36
C ASN A 155 1.77 -21.33 -4.61
N PRO A 156 2.62 -20.77 -3.73
CA PRO A 156 4.06 -20.92 -3.84
C PRO A 156 4.51 -22.36 -3.65
#